data_b6008a037e1acacbf5cab476f1699398
#
_entry.id   b6008a037e1acacbf5cab476f1699398
#
_cell.length_a   1.000
_cell.length_b   1.000
_cell.length_c   1.000
_cell.angle_alpha   90.00
_cell.angle_beta   90.00
_cell.angle_gamma   90.00
#
_symmetry.space_group_name_H-M   'P 1'
#
loop_
_entity.id
_entity.type
_entity.pdbx_description
1 polymer ?
#
loop_
_entity_poly.entity_id
_entity_poly.type
_entity_poly.pdbx_seq_one_letter_code
_entity_poly.pdbx_strand_id
1 'polypeptide(L)'
;MIKKEDILVLDTETTGFGPSAEILQLSIVNGLGEIVMNEYFRPARATCWPGAEAVNHISPAMVAGKPLISERKLSIEKILHAAKIISGYNLPY
;
A
#
# COMPACT_ATOMS: atom_id res chain seq x y z
N MET A 1 20.56 13.16 -13.64
CA MET A 1 20.89 12.93 -12.22
C MET A 1 19.64 12.59 -11.44
N ILE A 2 19.70 11.57 -10.59
CA ILE A 2 18.58 11.18 -9.75
C ILE A 2 18.51 12.10 -8.53
N LYS A 3 17.34 12.67 -8.29
CA LYS A 3 17.08 13.52 -7.13
C LYS A 3 16.37 12.72 -6.04
N LYS A 4 16.39 13.20 -4.81
CA LYS A 4 15.73 12.52 -3.71
C LYS A 4 14.22 12.34 -3.95
N GLU A 5 13.57 13.31 -4.57
CA GLU A 5 12.16 13.22 -4.92
C GLU A 5 11.86 12.21 -6.03
N ASP A 6 12.88 11.73 -6.75
CA ASP A 6 12.74 10.67 -7.75
C ASP A 6 12.78 9.27 -7.13
N ILE A 7 13.05 9.18 -5.83
CA ILE A 7 13.13 7.91 -5.10
C ILE A 7 11.84 7.75 -4.32
N LEU A 8 11.18 6.59 -4.48
CA LEU A 8 9.99 6.26 -3.72
C LEU A 8 10.25 5.04 -2.85
N VAL A 9 9.76 5.09 -1.62
CA VAL A 9 9.78 3.97 -0.69
C VAL A 9 8.33 3.61 -0.39
N LEU A 10 7.99 2.36 -0.66
CA LEU A 10 6.64 1.84 -0.47
C LEU A 10 6.62 0.93 0.75
N ASP A 11 5.54 1.03 1.52
CA ASP A 11 5.25 0.13 2.61
C ASP A 11 3.79 -0.27 2.52
N THR A 12 3.51 -1.56 2.74
CA THR A 12 2.14 -2.07 2.68
C THR A 12 1.79 -2.82 3.95
N GLU A 13 0.50 -2.74 4.31
CA GLU A 13 -0.09 -3.64 5.28
C GLU A 13 -1.12 -4.48 4.53
N THR A 14 -1.16 -5.78 4.83
CA THR A 14 -1.96 -6.74 4.07
C THR A 14 -2.79 -7.63 4.97
N THR A 15 -3.67 -8.43 4.35
CA THR A 15 -4.50 -9.40 5.06
C THR A 15 -3.72 -10.64 5.51
N GLY A 16 -2.46 -10.78 5.07
CA GLY A 16 -1.62 -11.92 5.43
C GLY A 16 -0.46 -12.08 4.46
N PHE A 17 0.00 -13.31 4.32
CA PHE A 17 1.11 -13.64 3.44
C PHE A 17 0.62 -14.53 2.28
N GLY A 18 1.42 -14.60 1.22
CA GLY A 18 1.17 -15.47 0.11
C GLY A 18 0.39 -14.79 -1.02
N PRO A 19 0.10 -15.56 -2.09
CA PRO A 19 -0.43 -14.98 -3.32
C PRO A 19 -1.88 -14.50 -3.21
N SER A 20 -2.62 -14.92 -2.19
CA SER A 20 -4.00 -14.46 -1.99
C SER A 20 -4.11 -13.27 -1.05
N ALA A 21 -2.99 -12.77 -0.51
CA ALA A 21 -2.98 -11.61 0.36
C ALA A 21 -3.46 -10.37 -0.40
N GLU A 22 -4.23 -9.53 0.29
CA GLU A 22 -4.75 -8.29 -0.28
C GLU A 22 -4.22 -7.11 0.51
N ILE A 23 -3.96 -5.99 -0.19
CA ILE A 23 -3.43 -4.77 0.44
C ILE A 23 -4.54 -4.05 1.20
N LEU A 24 -4.27 -3.73 2.47
CA LEU A 24 -5.16 -2.95 3.34
C LEU A 24 -4.70 -1.50 3.47
N GLN A 25 -3.41 -1.25 3.31
CA GLN A 25 -2.84 0.10 3.38
C GLN A 25 -1.64 0.17 2.47
N LEU A 26 -1.54 1.26 1.73
CA LEU A 26 -0.37 1.58 0.91
C LEU A 26 0.16 2.93 1.33
N SER A 27 1.42 2.96 1.74
CA SER A 27 2.14 4.16 2.12
C SER A 27 3.29 4.36 1.15
N ILE A 28 3.37 5.54 0.55
CA ILE A 28 4.45 5.90 -0.36
C ILE A 28 5.07 7.20 0.13
N VAL A 29 6.38 7.17 0.37
CA VAL A 29 7.15 8.37 0.73
C VAL A 29 8.28 8.54 -0.28
N ASN A 30 8.72 9.79 -0.49
CA ASN A 30 9.87 10.04 -1.35
C ASN A 30 11.16 10.07 -0.53
N GLY A 31 12.29 10.23 -1.22
CA GLY A 31 13.60 10.27 -0.56
C GLY A 31 13.83 11.48 0.34
N LEU A 32 12.95 12.46 0.30
CA LEU A 32 12.97 13.61 1.21
C LEU A 32 12.15 13.34 2.47
N GLY A 33 11.46 12.20 2.55
CA GLY A 33 10.57 11.87 3.67
C GLY A 33 9.17 12.43 3.54
N GLU A 34 8.84 13.00 2.38
CA GLU A 34 7.49 13.54 2.15
C GLU A 34 6.52 12.41 1.81
N ILE A 35 5.31 12.50 2.37
CA ILE A 35 4.26 11.53 2.10
C ILE A 35 3.65 11.85 0.73
N VAL A 36 3.81 10.91 -0.20
CA VAL A 36 3.24 11.01 -1.54
C VAL A 36 1.84 10.42 -1.58
N MET A 37 1.64 9.30 -0.87
CA MET A 37 0.34 8.65 -0.75
C MET A 37 0.32 7.87 0.57
N ASN A 38 -0.83 7.88 1.25
CA ASN A 38 -1.05 7.03 2.40
C ASN A 38 -2.55 6.76 2.47
N GLU A 39 -2.98 5.59 1.97
CA GLU A 39 -4.40 5.27 1.89
C GLU A 39 -4.67 3.86 2.39
N TYR A 40 -5.84 3.71 2.98
CA TYR A 40 -6.41 2.41 3.34
C TYR A 40 -7.31 1.92 2.23
N PHE A 41 -7.41 0.59 2.11
CA PHE A 41 -8.22 -0.05 1.07
C PHE A 41 -9.06 -1.17 1.67
N ARG A 42 -10.26 -1.33 1.14
CA ARG A 42 -11.12 -2.46 1.47
C ARG A 42 -10.70 -3.63 0.58
N PRO A 43 -10.42 -4.82 1.16
CA PRO A 43 -10.08 -5.97 0.33
C PRO A 43 -11.30 -6.44 -0.48
N ALA A 44 -11.03 -6.96 -1.68
CA ALA A 44 -12.10 -7.40 -2.57
C ALA A 44 -12.72 -8.72 -2.13
N ARG A 45 -11.95 -9.59 -1.49
CA ARG A 45 -12.37 -10.96 -1.16
C ARG A 45 -12.36 -11.28 0.32
N ALA A 46 -11.30 -10.90 1.03
CA ALA A 46 -11.17 -11.23 2.44
C ALA A 46 -12.23 -10.51 3.27
N THR A 47 -12.85 -11.24 4.21
CA THR A 47 -13.85 -10.69 5.13
C THR A 47 -13.31 -10.51 6.54
N CYS A 48 -12.23 -11.22 6.88
CA CYS A 48 -11.53 -11.06 8.15
C CYS A 48 -10.09 -11.53 7.99
N TRP A 49 -9.22 -11.07 8.89
CA TRP A 49 -7.79 -11.42 8.89
C TRP A 49 -7.23 -11.31 10.30
N PRO A 50 -7.70 -12.15 11.24
CA PRO A 50 -7.35 -11.99 12.66
C PRO A 50 -5.86 -12.10 12.94
N GLY A 51 -5.14 -12.95 12.21
CA GLY A 51 -3.68 -13.08 12.36
C GLY A 51 -2.94 -11.82 11.97
N ALA A 52 -3.27 -11.27 10.80
CA ALA A 52 -2.67 -10.02 10.33
C ALA A 52 -3.11 -8.84 11.19
N GLU A 53 -4.38 -8.80 11.57
CA GLU A 53 -4.91 -7.73 12.41
C GLU A 53 -4.20 -7.63 13.76
N ALA A 54 -3.81 -8.76 14.33
CA ALA A 54 -3.06 -8.80 15.59
C ALA A 54 -1.72 -8.07 15.46
N VAL A 55 -1.16 -8.01 14.25
CA VAL A 55 0.13 -7.36 13.99
C VAL A 55 -0.03 -5.93 13.51
N ASN A 56 -0.90 -5.69 12.52
CA ASN A 56 -1.02 -4.37 11.88
C ASN A 56 -2.14 -3.50 12.47
N HIS A 57 -2.99 -4.06 13.32
CA HIS A 57 -4.10 -3.36 14.00
C HIS A 57 -5.13 -2.75 13.04
N ILE A 58 -5.22 -3.27 11.81
CA ILE A 58 -6.22 -2.82 10.84
C ILE A 58 -7.38 -3.81 10.87
N SER A 59 -8.53 -3.38 11.39
CA SER A 59 -9.72 -4.22 11.48
C SER A 59 -10.56 -4.14 10.23
N PRO A 60 -11.42 -5.14 9.96
CA PRO A 60 -12.38 -5.05 8.86
C PRO A 60 -13.25 -3.79 8.92
N ALA A 61 -13.65 -3.37 10.12
CA ALA A 61 -14.47 -2.17 10.29
C ALA A 61 -13.77 -0.90 9.84
N MET A 62 -12.46 -0.81 10.05
CA MET A 62 -11.67 0.37 9.66
C MET A 62 -11.67 0.61 8.15
N VAL A 63 -11.74 -0.46 7.37
CA VAL A 63 -11.63 -0.37 5.91
C VAL A 63 -12.95 -0.63 5.18
N ALA A 64 -14.02 -0.89 5.90
CA ALA A 64 -15.32 -1.21 5.29
C ALA A 64 -15.83 -0.13 4.35
N GLY A 65 -15.57 1.14 4.66
CA GLY A 65 -15.99 2.27 3.82
C GLY A 65 -14.91 2.78 2.88
N LYS A 66 -13.78 2.08 2.79
CA LYS A 66 -12.66 2.53 1.94
C LYS A 66 -12.80 1.96 0.53
N PRO A 67 -12.16 2.61 -0.46
CA PRO A 67 -12.21 2.10 -1.83
C PRO A 67 -11.43 0.80 -1.98
N LEU A 68 -11.72 0.06 -3.04
CA LEU A 68 -10.85 -1.03 -3.48
C LEU A 68 -9.58 -0.43 -4.07
N ILE A 69 -8.45 -1.14 -3.95
CA ILE A 69 -7.20 -0.65 -4.53
C ILE A 69 -7.30 -0.48 -6.05
N SER A 70 -8.11 -1.30 -6.71
CA SER A 70 -8.35 -1.19 -8.14
C SER A 70 -8.96 0.16 -8.54
N GLU A 71 -9.69 0.81 -7.65
CA GLU A 71 -10.28 2.13 -7.89
C GLU A 71 -9.24 3.25 -7.89
N ARG A 72 -8.04 2.96 -7.36
CA ARG A 72 -6.91 3.91 -7.31
C ARG A 72 -5.78 3.52 -8.26
N LYS A 73 -6.00 2.54 -9.12
CA LYS A 73 -4.97 1.97 -9.97
C LYS A 73 -4.26 3.04 -10.81
N LEU A 74 -5.01 3.92 -11.46
CA LEU A 74 -4.43 4.96 -12.31
C LEU A 74 -3.59 5.95 -11.52
N SER A 75 -4.07 6.36 -10.34
CA SER A 75 -3.33 7.27 -9.47
C SER A 75 -2.01 6.66 -9.00
N ILE A 76 -2.07 5.39 -8.60
CA ILE A 76 -0.88 4.67 -8.14
C ILE A 76 0.11 4.49 -9.28
N GLU A 77 -0.35 4.08 -10.45
CA GLU A 77 0.51 3.91 -11.63
C GLU A 77 1.20 5.21 -12.02
N LYS A 78 0.48 6.34 -11.97
CA LYS A 78 1.06 7.66 -12.26
C LYS A 78 2.22 7.98 -11.32
N ILE A 79 2.03 7.73 -10.02
CA ILE A 79 3.06 7.96 -9.01
C ILE A 79 4.28 7.09 -9.29
N LEU A 80 4.06 5.79 -9.53
CA LEU A 80 5.15 4.85 -9.74
C LEU A 80 5.91 5.10 -11.04
N HIS A 81 5.21 5.48 -12.11
CA HIS A 81 5.84 5.78 -13.40
C HIS A 81 6.70 7.04 -13.37
N ALA A 82 6.39 7.99 -12.48
CA ALA A 82 7.18 9.21 -12.31
C ALA A 82 8.47 8.97 -11.53
N ALA A 83 8.56 7.84 -10.81
CA ALA A 83 9.73 7.53 -9.99
C ALA A 83 10.86 6.94 -10.85
N LYS A 84 12.09 7.20 -10.46
CA LYS A 84 13.28 6.61 -11.08
C LYS A 84 13.82 5.43 -10.28
N ILE A 85 13.58 5.44 -8.97
CA ILE A 85 13.96 4.34 -8.08
C ILE A 85 12.78 4.04 -7.18
N ILE A 86 12.42 2.75 -7.06
CA ILE A 86 11.37 2.29 -6.18
C ILE A 86 11.94 1.22 -5.27
N SER A 87 11.74 1.40 -3.97
CA SER A 87 12.13 0.45 -2.95
C SER A 87 10.95 0.21 -2.00
N GLY A 88 10.96 -0.87 -1.27
CA GLY A 88 9.86 -1.12 -0.34
C GLY A 88 10.04 -2.37 0.48
N TYR A 89 9.15 -2.51 1.45
CA TYR A 89 9.05 -3.66 2.32
C TYR A 89 7.85 -4.51 1.88
N ASN A 90 7.91 -5.79 2.18
CA ASN A 90 6.84 -6.75 1.85
C ASN A 90 6.55 -6.87 0.35
N LEU A 91 7.53 -6.58 -0.48
CA LEU A 91 7.46 -6.81 -1.91
C LEU A 91 8.08 -8.16 -2.25
N PRO A 92 7.64 -8.83 -3.32
CA PRO A 92 6.57 -8.49 -4.26
C PRO A 92 5.21 -9.03 -3.83
N TYR A 93 4.19 -8.33 -4.22
CA TYR A 93 2.82 -8.79 -4.11
C TYR A 93 2.14 -8.73 -5.47
#